data_db4aeb4db94413fc739f36b11e8b4cbd
#
_entry.id   db4aeb4db94413fc739f36b11e8b4cbd
#
_cell.length_a   1.000
_cell.length_b   1.000
_cell.length_c   1.000
_cell.angle_alpha   90.00
_cell.angle_beta   90.00
_cell.angle_gamma   90.00
#
_symmetry.space_group_name_H-M   'P 1'
#
loop_
_entity.id
_entity.type
_entity.pdbx_description
1 polymer ?
#
loop_
_entity_poly.entity_id
_entity_poly.type
_entity_poly.pdbx_seq_one_letter_code
_entity_poly.pdbx_strand_id
1 'polypeptide(L)'
;MDMRRMTILAAMVFLAAAASSAQSAGTQSVGAQSAGTQSVNATGQGSGAPFRFAFSQVKGDRYRALSTVDEDVYVNHRFAHSSRILNRIAYEIVDAAPDGSSCTLRGSFETSERAKGDSAYVVSESYDSEFTRDRLGRYTIDPKYYMPVVRDVPTFPDKELSPGDSWTAPGEERHDFRRVFGIPDPYEIPIDVRYRYLGPVAKEGKNLLLVTASYTIFERPKEPQAYKEVFPIQIGGYSNQNIYWDPALGQPVAYEEKFDFVFDWSDGSTVEYRGTAQSEVTESTLMDRGALKSEIEKAVAGMPNVSVASTEEGVTISLEDIQFEADSAILEASELAKVARIAELLKRYPDRDLLVSGHSAAAGYAAGRKQLSEDRAKAVAERLIALGTRTPDHVRATGYGDERPIADNATEAGRARNRRVEITILEN
;
A
#
# COMPACT_ATOMS: atom_id res chain seq x y z
N MET A 1 27.30 3.70 0.17
CA MET A 1 25.92 3.72 0.66
C MET A 1 25.03 3.38 -0.53
N ASP A 2 24.28 2.30 -0.45
CA ASP A 2 23.46 1.83 -1.58
C ASP A 2 22.22 2.71 -1.71
N MET A 3 22.24 3.64 -2.67
CA MET A 3 21.20 4.65 -2.89
C MET A 3 19.81 4.05 -3.23
N ARG A 4 19.76 2.77 -3.62
CA ARG A 4 18.48 2.08 -3.89
C ARG A 4 17.64 1.78 -2.64
N ARG A 5 18.21 1.94 -1.44
CA ARG A 5 17.53 1.67 -0.16
C ARG A 5 16.90 2.90 0.49
N MET A 6 17.00 4.08 -0.11
CA MET A 6 16.54 5.34 0.48
C MET A 6 15.11 5.74 0.09
N THR A 7 14.39 4.93 -0.66
CA THR A 7 13.10 5.28 -1.29
C THR A 7 11.87 5.17 -0.36
N ILE A 8 12.01 4.88 0.93
CA ILE A 8 10.88 4.42 1.77
C ILE A 8 10.26 5.52 2.64
N LEU A 9 10.63 6.78 2.47
CA LEU A 9 10.28 7.78 3.49
C LEU A 9 8.95 8.53 3.27
N ALA A 10 8.38 8.54 2.09
CA ALA A 10 7.23 9.39 1.74
C ALA A 10 5.91 8.64 1.51
N ALA A 11 5.75 7.44 2.03
CA ALA A 11 4.47 6.75 1.94
C ALA A 11 3.55 7.19 3.08
N MET A 12 2.99 8.38 2.99
CA MET A 12 1.91 8.81 3.87
C MET A 12 0.63 8.11 3.46
N VAL A 13 0.06 7.33 4.36
CA VAL A 13 -1.16 6.61 4.07
C VAL A 13 -2.23 6.93 5.07
N PHE A 14 -3.24 7.64 4.58
CA PHE A 14 -4.51 7.79 5.25
C PHE A 14 -5.55 6.92 4.55
N LEU A 15 -6.29 6.13 5.29
CA LEU A 15 -7.72 5.94 5.06
C LEU A 15 -8.33 4.96 6.04
N ALA A 16 -9.41 5.36 6.66
CA ALA A 16 -10.27 4.48 7.43
C ALA A 16 -11.68 4.52 6.84
N ALA A 17 -12.17 3.42 6.31
CA ALA A 17 -13.47 3.38 5.67
C ALA A 17 -14.28 2.11 5.92
N ALA A 18 -15.60 2.18 5.96
CA ALA A 18 -16.52 1.05 6.05
C ALA A 18 -17.39 0.94 4.80
N ALA A 19 -17.68 -0.27 4.36
CA ALA A 19 -18.69 -0.51 3.33
C ALA A 19 -19.96 -1.08 3.95
N SER A 20 -21.11 -0.49 3.67
CA SER A 20 -22.40 -1.12 3.89
C SER A 20 -22.99 -1.58 2.56
N SER A 21 -23.57 -2.78 2.57
CA SER A 21 -24.18 -3.45 1.43
C SER A 21 -25.25 -2.60 0.75
N ALA A 22 -25.10 -2.33 -0.54
CA ALA A 22 -26.19 -1.92 -1.42
C ALA A 22 -26.17 -2.71 -2.73
N GLN A 23 -27.33 -3.15 -3.12
CA GLN A 23 -27.64 -4.05 -4.22
C GLN A 23 -27.23 -3.54 -5.61
N SER A 24 -26.88 -4.49 -6.41
CA SER A 24 -26.56 -4.45 -7.84
C SER A 24 -27.40 -3.54 -8.73
N ALA A 25 -26.76 -2.78 -9.63
CA ALA A 25 -27.30 -2.44 -10.95
C ALA A 25 -26.17 -2.14 -11.96
N GLY A 26 -26.09 -3.01 -12.96
CA GLY A 26 -25.84 -2.67 -14.38
C GLY A 26 -24.53 -2.04 -14.81
N THR A 27 -23.63 -2.87 -15.32
CA THR A 27 -22.48 -2.56 -16.20
C THR A 27 -22.80 -1.63 -17.38
N GLN A 28 -21.97 -0.59 -17.57
CA GLN A 28 -21.58 -0.11 -18.90
C GLN A 28 -20.15 0.45 -18.83
N SER A 29 -19.31 -0.11 -19.68
CA SER A 29 -17.91 0.29 -19.89
C SER A 29 -17.84 1.58 -20.72
N VAL A 30 -17.10 2.59 -20.26
CA VAL A 30 -16.67 3.73 -21.09
C VAL A 30 -15.18 3.96 -20.90
N GLY A 31 -14.50 4.08 -22.04
CA GLY A 31 -13.05 4.10 -22.16
C GLY A 31 -12.36 5.29 -21.48
N ALA A 32 -11.15 5.03 -21.03
CA ALA A 32 -10.24 5.98 -20.44
C ALA A 32 -9.77 7.04 -21.44
N GLN A 33 -10.09 8.29 -21.18
CA GLN A 33 -9.40 9.45 -21.76
C GLN A 33 -8.66 10.16 -20.64
N SER A 34 -7.37 10.39 -20.87
CA SER A 34 -6.47 11.15 -19.98
C SER A 34 -7.00 12.58 -19.79
N ALA A 35 -7.45 12.90 -18.58
CA ALA A 35 -7.84 14.25 -18.20
C ALA A 35 -6.65 14.96 -17.54
N GLY A 36 -6.21 16.05 -18.16
CA GLY A 36 -5.19 16.93 -17.64
C GLY A 36 -5.62 17.58 -16.32
N THR A 37 -4.65 17.71 -15.43
CA THR A 37 -4.74 18.36 -14.13
C THR A 37 -5.22 19.81 -14.29
N GLN A 38 -6.49 20.07 -14.00
CA GLN A 38 -6.97 21.44 -13.78
C GLN A 38 -6.85 21.76 -12.29
N SER A 39 -5.98 22.72 -11.97
CA SER A 39 -5.92 23.34 -10.66
C SER A 39 -7.27 24.02 -10.36
N VAL A 40 -8.01 23.50 -9.41
CA VAL A 40 -9.25 24.14 -8.92
C VAL A 40 -8.85 25.34 -8.07
N ASN A 41 -8.93 26.53 -8.66
CA ASN A 41 -8.87 27.79 -7.91
C ASN A 41 -10.15 27.90 -7.07
N ALA A 42 -10.06 27.61 -5.78
CA ALA A 42 -11.16 27.73 -4.83
C ALA A 42 -11.44 29.19 -4.49
N THR A 43 -12.18 29.89 -5.36
CA THR A 43 -12.89 31.12 -5.03
C THR A 43 -14.40 30.87 -5.17
N GLY A 44 -14.98 30.24 -4.15
CA GLY A 44 -16.41 30.06 -4.04
C GLY A 44 -16.77 29.76 -2.60
N GLN A 45 -17.52 30.63 -1.93
CA GLN A 45 -18.20 30.30 -0.69
C GLN A 45 -19.22 29.20 -1.00
N GLY A 46 -18.91 27.95 -0.64
CA GLY A 46 -19.80 26.82 -0.83
C GLY A 46 -21.06 26.97 0.05
N SER A 47 -22.21 27.03 -0.57
CA SER A 47 -23.49 26.96 0.13
C SER A 47 -23.81 25.50 0.46
N GLY A 48 -23.41 25.03 1.62
CA GLY A 48 -23.76 23.71 2.16
C GLY A 48 -24.33 23.83 3.56
N ALA A 49 -25.20 22.87 3.96
CA ALA A 49 -25.67 22.79 5.32
C ALA A 49 -24.49 22.44 6.27
N PRO A 50 -24.53 22.86 7.55
CA PRO A 50 -23.57 22.43 8.55
C PRO A 50 -23.54 20.89 8.64
N PHE A 51 -22.36 20.33 8.86
CA PHE A 51 -22.17 18.88 8.98
C PHE A 51 -21.33 18.54 10.21
N ARG A 52 -21.72 17.50 10.93
CA ARG A 52 -20.94 16.94 12.04
C ARG A 52 -20.15 15.74 11.55
N PHE A 53 -18.85 15.90 11.41
CA PHE A 53 -17.97 14.82 11.02
C PHE A 53 -17.78 13.84 12.18
N ALA A 54 -17.99 12.57 11.91
CA ALA A 54 -17.71 11.48 12.85
C ALA A 54 -17.46 10.20 12.07
N PHE A 55 -16.40 9.48 12.44
CA PHE A 55 -16.09 8.19 11.84
C PHE A 55 -17.14 7.13 12.19
N SER A 56 -17.56 6.35 11.20
CA SER A 56 -18.34 5.14 11.44
C SER A 56 -17.50 4.09 12.17
N GLN A 57 -18.14 3.37 13.12
CA GLN A 57 -17.48 2.41 14.02
C GLN A 57 -18.29 1.11 14.06
N VAL A 58 -18.42 0.42 12.92
CA VAL A 58 -19.21 -0.81 12.84
C VAL A 58 -18.30 -2.03 12.89
N LYS A 59 -18.46 -2.88 13.91
CA LYS A 59 -17.68 -4.11 14.04
C LYS A 59 -17.92 -5.06 12.88
N GLY A 60 -16.84 -5.58 12.31
CA GLY A 60 -16.84 -6.47 11.15
C GLY A 60 -16.70 -5.73 9.83
N ASP A 61 -16.77 -4.40 9.82
CA ASP A 61 -16.50 -3.62 8.61
C ASP A 61 -15.04 -3.82 8.17
N ARG A 62 -14.88 -4.03 6.87
CA ARG A 62 -13.59 -4.18 6.21
C ARG A 62 -13.50 -3.22 5.05
N TYR A 63 -12.33 -2.66 4.85
CA TYR A 63 -12.08 -1.79 3.72
C TYR A 63 -10.62 -1.84 3.29
N ARG A 64 -10.40 -1.52 2.04
CA ARG A 64 -9.09 -1.46 1.43
C ARG A 64 -8.89 -0.14 0.74
N ALA A 65 -7.66 0.33 0.78
CA ALA A 65 -7.25 1.51 0.06
C ALA A 65 -6.00 1.19 -0.76
N LEU A 66 -5.97 1.72 -1.96
CA LEU A 66 -4.79 1.77 -2.80
C LEU A 66 -4.30 3.21 -2.83
N SER A 67 -3.07 3.44 -2.39
CA SER A 67 -2.42 4.73 -2.47
C SER A 67 -1.26 4.67 -3.45
N THR A 68 -1.20 5.61 -4.38
CA THR A 68 -0.11 5.80 -5.32
C THR A 68 0.67 7.04 -4.94
N VAL A 69 1.99 6.92 -4.81
CA VAL A 69 2.90 8.04 -4.56
C VAL A 69 3.86 8.15 -5.74
N ASP A 70 3.90 9.32 -6.37
CA ASP A 70 4.91 9.69 -7.36
C ASP A 70 5.87 10.67 -6.71
N GLU A 71 7.15 10.29 -6.59
CA GLU A 71 8.15 11.12 -5.94
C GLU A 71 9.44 11.25 -6.72
N ASP A 72 10.08 12.41 -6.57
CA ASP A 72 11.44 12.70 -6.97
C ASP A 72 12.33 12.78 -5.74
N VAL A 73 13.43 12.06 -5.75
CA VAL A 73 14.43 12.02 -4.68
C VAL A 73 15.64 12.85 -5.08
N TYR A 74 16.07 13.75 -4.20
CA TYR A 74 17.27 14.56 -4.35
C TYR A 74 18.25 14.22 -3.22
N VAL A 75 19.52 14.01 -3.57
CA VAL A 75 20.60 13.79 -2.61
C VAL A 75 21.62 14.91 -2.75
N ASN A 76 21.92 15.59 -1.65
CA ASN A 76 22.79 16.78 -1.65
C ASN A 76 22.37 17.81 -2.70
N HIS A 77 21.04 18.08 -2.77
CA HIS A 77 20.40 19.01 -3.72
C HIS A 77 20.55 18.64 -5.21
N ARG A 78 20.90 17.38 -5.51
CA ARG A 78 20.99 16.87 -6.89
C ARG A 78 19.94 15.79 -7.08
N PHE A 79 19.22 15.88 -8.19
CA PHE A 79 18.28 14.83 -8.57
C PHE A 79 18.99 13.47 -8.62
N ALA A 80 18.46 12.50 -7.90
CA ALA A 80 18.97 11.15 -7.83
C ALA A 80 18.14 10.19 -8.70
N HIS A 81 16.83 10.12 -8.43
CA HIS A 81 15.90 9.27 -9.18
C HIS A 81 14.45 9.70 -8.91
N SER A 82 13.54 9.19 -9.75
CA SER A 82 12.10 9.20 -9.48
C SER A 82 11.65 7.78 -9.18
N SER A 83 10.67 7.65 -8.29
CA SER A 83 10.01 6.38 -8.01
C SER A 83 8.49 6.52 -8.00
N ARG A 84 7.83 5.41 -8.28
CA ARG A 84 6.40 5.24 -8.04
C ARG A 84 6.20 4.16 -7.01
N ILE A 85 5.51 4.52 -5.93
CA ILE A 85 5.25 3.65 -4.79
C ILE A 85 3.76 3.35 -4.76
N LEU A 86 3.41 2.09 -4.52
CA LEU A 86 2.05 1.64 -4.27
C LEU A 86 1.94 1.14 -2.84
N ASN A 87 1.04 1.76 -2.08
CA ASN A 87 0.69 1.31 -0.74
C ASN A 87 -0.69 0.67 -0.78
N ARG A 88 -0.75 -0.59 -0.36
CA ARG A 88 -1.99 -1.33 -0.15
C ARG A 88 -2.27 -1.42 1.31
N ILE A 89 -3.47 -1.00 1.68
CA ILE A 89 -3.90 -0.97 3.07
C ILE A 89 -5.19 -1.74 3.16
N ALA A 90 -5.22 -2.68 4.08
CA ALA A 90 -6.44 -3.37 4.46
C ALA A 90 -6.70 -3.10 5.94
N TYR A 91 -7.95 -2.77 6.29
CA TYR A 91 -8.39 -2.63 7.66
C TYR A 91 -9.59 -3.51 7.94
N GLU A 92 -9.67 -3.98 9.19
CA GLU A 92 -10.83 -4.63 9.76
C GLU A 92 -11.17 -3.96 11.10
N ILE A 93 -12.44 -3.61 11.33
CA ILE A 93 -12.93 -3.19 12.64
C ILE A 93 -13.21 -4.46 13.45
N VAL A 94 -12.24 -4.86 14.28
CA VAL A 94 -12.31 -6.11 15.05
C VAL A 94 -13.15 -5.98 16.31
N ASP A 95 -13.32 -4.76 16.83
CA ASP A 95 -14.20 -4.45 17.96
C ASP A 95 -14.68 -3.00 17.90
N ALA A 96 -15.84 -2.72 18.49
CA ALA A 96 -16.41 -1.38 18.55
C ALA A 96 -17.15 -1.18 19.88
N ALA A 97 -17.01 0.02 20.46
CA ALA A 97 -17.73 0.40 21.66
C ALA A 97 -19.24 0.45 21.36
N PRO A 98 -20.11 -0.05 22.27
CA PRO A 98 -21.56 -0.10 22.04
C PRO A 98 -22.21 1.27 21.79
N ASP A 99 -21.61 2.35 22.30
CA ASP A 99 -22.04 3.73 22.13
C ASP A 99 -21.47 4.40 20.87
N GLY A 100 -20.68 3.67 20.06
CA GLY A 100 -20.03 4.19 18.86
C GLY A 100 -18.92 5.21 19.14
N SER A 101 -18.43 5.32 20.38
CA SER A 101 -17.40 6.30 20.75
C SER A 101 -16.03 5.97 20.19
N SER A 102 -15.73 4.68 20.01
CA SER A 102 -14.43 4.19 19.51
C SER A 102 -14.52 2.80 18.90
N CYS A 103 -13.52 2.42 18.11
CA CYS A 103 -13.36 1.06 17.62
C CYS A 103 -11.88 0.62 17.68
N THR A 104 -11.66 -0.69 17.65
CA THR A 104 -10.35 -1.30 17.44
C THR A 104 -10.22 -1.72 15.99
N LEU A 105 -9.18 -1.22 15.34
CA LEU A 105 -8.81 -1.56 13.96
C LEU A 105 -7.60 -2.47 13.96
N ARG A 106 -7.66 -3.49 13.12
CA ARG A 106 -6.48 -4.25 12.69
C ARG A 106 -6.17 -3.84 11.26
N GLY A 107 -4.94 -3.37 11.01
CA GLY A 107 -4.48 -2.90 9.72
C GLY A 107 -3.33 -3.74 9.20
N SER A 108 -3.35 -4.06 7.91
CA SER A 108 -2.21 -4.59 7.15
C SER A 108 -1.81 -3.56 6.10
N PHE A 109 -0.51 -3.27 6.04
CA PHE A 109 0.07 -2.24 5.19
C PHE A 109 1.19 -2.85 4.36
N GLU A 110 1.07 -2.80 3.05
CA GLU A 110 2.10 -3.28 2.14
C GLU A 110 2.54 -2.17 1.21
N THR A 111 3.84 -1.92 1.18
CA THR A 111 4.48 -0.97 0.26
C THR A 111 5.16 -1.74 -0.85
N SER A 112 4.93 -1.33 -2.09
CA SER A 112 5.57 -1.89 -3.28
C SER A 112 6.15 -0.75 -4.11
N GLU A 113 7.35 -0.96 -4.66
CA GLU A 113 8.05 0.01 -5.47
C GLU A 113 8.26 -0.50 -6.89
N ARG A 114 8.30 0.44 -7.84
CA ARG A 114 8.63 0.17 -9.23
C ARG A 114 9.75 1.09 -9.70
N ALA A 115 10.91 0.50 -10.00
CA ALA A 115 12.00 1.25 -10.55
C ALA A 115 11.70 1.70 -12.00
N LYS A 116 12.30 2.81 -12.42
CA LYS A 116 12.16 3.33 -13.80
C LYS A 116 12.63 2.30 -14.81
N GLY A 117 11.74 1.90 -15.71
CA GLY A 117 12.01 0.90 -16.75
C GLY A 117 11.43 -0.48 -16.44
N ASP A 118 11.06 -0.74 -15.20
CA ASP A 118 10.37 -1.97 -14.79
C ASP A 118 8.88 -1.90 -15.09
N SER A 119 8.24 -3.01 -15.39
CA SER A 119 6.79 -3.09 -15.56
C SER A 119 6.07 -3.65 -14.35
N ALA A 120 6.75 -4.38 -13.46
CA ALA A 120 6.18 -4.94 -12.24
C ALA A 120 6.63 -4.17 -10.99
N TYR A 121 5.73 -4.11 -10.00
CA TYR A 121 6.06 -3.64 -8.65
C TYR A 121 6.67 -4.78 -7.83
N VAL A 122 7.62 -4.43 -6.96
CA VAL A 122 8.24 -5.35 -6.00
C VAL A 122 7.83 -4.92 -4.60
N VAL A 123 7.36 -5.86 -3.79
CA VAL A 123 7.01 -5.59 -2.38
C VAL A 123 8.30 -5.29 -1.61
N SER A 124 8.37 -4.08 -1.05
CA SER A 124 9.52 -3.62 -0.26
C SER A 124 9.32 -3.82 1.24
N GLU A 125 8.12 -3.51 1.75
CA GLU A 125 7.79 -3.55 3.18
C GLU A 125 6.37 -4.07 3.40
N SER A 126 6.19 -4.74 4.55
CA SER A 126 4.87 -5.15 5.03
C SER A 126 4.81 -4.99 6.55
N TYR A 127 3.72 -4.41 7.05
CA TYR A 127 3.49 -4.16 8.47
C TYR A 127 2.07 -4.53 8.85
N ASP A 128 1.92 -5.09 10.05
CA ASP A 128 0.63 -5.25 10.71
C ASP A 128 0.56 -4.32 11.93
N SER A 129 -0.61 -3.74 12.18
CA SER A 129 -0.85 -2.88 13.32
C SER A 129 -2.23 -3.12 13.90
N GLU A 130 -2.36 -2.97 15.22
CA GLU A 130 -3.64 -2.95 15.91
C GLU A 130 -3.72 -1.73 16.80
N PHE A 131 -4.79 -0.94 16.67
CA PHE A 131 -4.96 0.33 17.37
C PHE A 131 -6.45 0.67 17.54
N THR A 132 -6.74 1.56 18.50
CA THR A 132 -8.07 2.12 18.64
C THR A 132 -8.15 3.49 17.98
N ARG A 133 -9.35 3.82 17.45
CA ARG A 133 -9.68 5.12 16.90
C ARG A 133 -10.99 5.59 17.52
N ASP A 134 -11.01 6.83 18.03
CA ASP A 134 -12.26 7.45 18.47
C ASP A 134 -13.09 7.97 17.27
N ARG A 135 -14.35 8.31 17.53
CA ARG A 135 -15.25 8.83 16.49
C ARG A 135 -14.82 10.16 15.86
N LEU A 136 -13.89 10.86 16.48
CA LEU A 136 -13.34 12.13 15.97
C LEU A 136 -12.03 11.97 15.22
N GLY A 137 -11.49 10.72 15.11
CA GLY A 137 -10.30 10.39 14.34
C GLY A 137 -9.00 10.32 15.15
N ARG A 138 -9.05 10.35 16.48
CA ARG A 138 -7.84 10.20 17.30
C ARG A 138 -7.51 8.74 17.50
N TYR A 139 -6.22 8.42 17.39
CA TYR A 139 -5.70 7.08 17.56
C TYR A 139 -5.15 6.87 18.99
N THR A 140 -5.29 5.67 19.50
CA THR A 140 -4.49 5.15 20.60
C THR A 140 -3.79 3.89 20.09
N ILE A 141 -2.48 3.99 19.90
CA ILE A 141 -1.65 2.98 19.25
C ILE A 141 -0.39 2.72 20.06
N ASP A 142 -0.01 1.44 20.20
CA ASP A 142 1.22 1.05 20.88
C ASP A 142 2.43 1.64 20.12
N PRO A 143 3.37 2.31 20.79
CA PRO A 143 4.56 2.92 20.18
C PRO A 143 5.41 1.97 19.32
N LYS A 144 5.33 0.66 19.53
CA LYS A 144 6.07 -0.34 18.74
C LYS A 144 5.66 -0.41 17.27
N TYR A 145 4.44 0.05 16.93
CA TYR A 145 3.93 -0.01 15.57
C TYR A 145 4.47 1.15 14.72
N TYR A 146 4.90 0.84 13.49
CA TYR A 146 5.35 1.82 12.52
C TYR A 146 4.20 2.40 11.69
N MET A 147 3.15 1.61 11.45
CA MET A 147 2.00 2.02 10.66
C MET A 147 0.75 2.26 11.52
N PRO A 148 -0.11 3.18 11.09
CA PRO A 148 0.05 4.13 9.96
C PRO A 148 1.16 5.15 10.26
N VAL A 149 1.80 5.65 9.19
CA VAL A 149 2.87 6.68 9.31
C VAL A 149 2.29 7.96 9.88
N VAL A 150 1.23 8.49 9.30
CA VAL A 150 0.55 9.70 9.80
C VAL A 150 -0.62 9.29 10.66
N ARG A 151 -0.68 9.84 11.86
CA ARG A 151 -1.66 9.52 12.89
C ARG A 151 -2.44 10.77 13.30
N ASP A 152 -3.70 10.56 13.72
CA ASP A 152 -4.61 11.62 14.14
C ASP A 152 -4.93 12.63 13.02
N VAL A 153 -4.91 12.16 11.77
CA VAL A 153 -5.28 12.95 10.60
C VAL A 153 -6.19 12.12 9.69
N PRO A 154 -7.42 12.56 9.37
CA PRO A 154 -8.03 13.77 9.87
C PRO A 154 -8.60 13.61 11.29
N THR A 155 -8.49 14.69 12.08
CA THR A 155 -9.16 14.80 13.38
C THR A 155 -10.18 15.94 13.34
N PHE A 156 -11.38 15.69 13.83
CA PHE A 156 -12.48 16.63 13.80
C PHE A 156 -12.83 17.18 15.19
N PRO A 157 -13.30 18.43 15.31
CA PRO A 157 -13.89 18.92 16.55
C PRO A 157 -15.30 18.35 16.76
N ASP A 158 -15.71 18.16 18.01
CA ASP A 158 -17.04 17.63 18.36
C ASP A 158 -18.13 18.71 18.26
N LYS A 159 -18.28 19.28 17.06
CA LYS A 159 -19.32 20.27 16.74
C LYS A 159 -19.68 20.20 15.26
N GLU A 160 -20.78 20.82 14.88
CA GLU A 160 -21.09 21.05 13.47
C GLU A 160 -20.15 22.07 12.86
N LEU A 161 -19.76 21.80 11.61
CA LEU A 161 -18.89 22.64 10.81
C LEU A 161 -19.66 23.12 9.57
N SER A 162 -19.57 24.40 9.29
CA SER A 162 -20.07 25.02 8.07
C SER A 162 -18.98 25.14 7.01
N PRO A 163 -19.31 25.13 5.72
CA PRO A 163 -18.34 25.43 4.66
C PRO A 163 -17.61 26.76 4.93
N GLY A 164 -16.27 26.71 4.93
CA GLY A 164 -15.41 27.83 5.30
C GLY A 164 -14.82 27.74 6.71
N ASP A 165 -15.38 26.94 7.61
CA ASP A 165 -14.85 26.75 8.97
C ASP A 165 -13.46 26.11 8.92
N SER A 166 -12.62 26.54 9.86
CA SER A 166 -11.25 26.07 10.03
C SER A 166 -10.99 25.68 11.48
N TRP A 167 -10.10 24.71 11.68
CA TRP A 167 -9.64 24.28 12.99
C TRP A 167 -8.19 23.78 12.91
N THR A 168 -7.58 23.57 14.05
CA THR A 168 -6.26 22.94 14.18
C THR A 168 -6.38 21.78 15.14
N ALA A 169 -5.69 20.69 14.87
CA ALA A 169 -5.56 19.58 15.77
C ALA A 169 -4.13 19.01 15.73
N PRO A 170 -3.64 18.43 16.84
CA PRO A 170 -2.36 17.74 16.84
C PRO A 170 -2.45 16.45 16.04
N GLY A 171 -1.32 16.04 15.50
CA GLY A 171 -1.09 14.74 14.88
C GLY A 171 0.38 14.35 15.02
N GLU A 172 0.76 13.23 14.48
CA GLU A 172 2.15 12.79 14.47
C GLU A 172 2.49 12.01 13.20
N GLU A 173 3.78 12.01 12.83
CA GLU A 173 4.34 11.09 11.86
C GLU A 173 5.26 10.09 12.56
N ARG A 174 5.25 8.82 12.09
CA ARG A 174 6.11 7.73 12.56
C ARG A 174 6.90 7.15 11.41
N HIS A 175 8.22 7.27 11.47
CA HIS A 175 9.11 6.82 10.41
C HIS A 175 9.94 5.60 10.83
N ASP A 176 10.08 4.63 9.92
CA ASP A 176 10.94 3.46 10.11
C ASP A 176 12.33 3.72 9.55
N PHE A 177 13.27 4.02 10.41
CA PHE A 177 14.67 4.24 10.05
C PHE A 177 15.58 3.03 10.32
N ARG A 178 15.01 1.84 10.64
CA ARG A 178 15.80 0.65 11.00
C ARG A 178 16.75 0.20 9.89
N ARG A 179 16.25 0.10 8.66
CA ARG A 179 17.03 -0.48 7.55
C ARG A 179 18.08 0.45 7.00
N VAL A 180 17.81 1.73 7.00
CA VAL A 180 18.69 2.72 6.37
C VAL A 180 19.69 3.27 7.37
N PHE A 181 19.26 3.53 8.60
CA PHE A 181 20.06 4.25 9.61
C PHE A 181 20.25 3.47 10.91
N GLY A 182 19.74 2.23 11.01
CA GLY A 182 19.89 1.41 12.21
C GLY A 182 19.17 1.93 13.45
N ILE A 183 18.20 2.85 13.29
CA ILE A 183 17.41 3.41 14.39
C ILE A 183 16.30 2.40 14.74
N PRO A 184 16.34 1.76 15.95
CA PRO A 184 15.52 0.58 16.23
C PRO A 184 14.04 0.89 16.51
N ASP A 185 13.73 2.08 17.01
CA ASP A 185 12.39 2.48 17.40
C ASP A 185 11.74 3.38 16.34
N PRO A 186 10.40 3.41 16.22
CA PRO A 186 9.70 4.33 15.34
C PRO A 186 10.06 5.78 15.68
N TYR A 187 10.56 6.51 14.69
CA TYR A 187 10.95 7.90 14.86
C TYR A 187 9.71 8.80 14.82
N GLU A 188 9.42 9.48 15.91
CA GLU A 188 8.23 10.29 16.10
C GLU A 188 8.49 11.76 15.75
N ILE A 189 7.61 12.35 14.93
CA ILE A 189 7.59 13.76 14.58
C ILE A 189 6.21 14.32 14.89
N PRO A 190 6.07 15.17 15.93
CA PRO A 190 4.80 15.83 16.22
C PRO A 190 4.47 16.87 15.15
N ILE A 191 3.20 16.96 14.77
CA ILE A 191 2.70 17.91 13.78
C ILE A 191 1.45 18.65 14.29
N ASP A 192 1.33 19.95 13.92
CA ASP A 192 0.11 20.72 14.08
C ASP A 192 -0.59 20.84 12.73
N VAL A 193 -1.73 20.16 12.58
CA VAL A 193 -2.47 20.10 11.32
C VAL A 193 -3.56 21.15 11.29
N ARG A 194 -3.55 21.98 10.24
CA ARG A 194 -4.57 22.99 9.96
C ARG A 194 -5.56 22.44 8.97
N TYR A 195 -6.83 22.49 9.33
CA TYR A 195 -7.92 21.99 8.52
C TYR A 195 -8.85 23.12 8.08
N ARG A 196 -9.51 22.91 6.93
CA ARG A 196 -10.62 23.74 6.46
C ARG A 196 -11.66 22.89 5.76
N TYR A 197 -12.92 23.02 6.17
CA TYR A 197 -14.04 22.42 5.46
C TYR A 197 -14.45 23.33 4.30
N LEU A 198 -14.37 22.82 3.07
CA LEU A 198 -14.68 23.60 1.86
C LEU A 198 -16.13 23.42 1.38
N GLY A 199 -16.83 22.41 1.89
CA GLY A 199 -18.22 22.13 1.52
C GLY A 199 -18.38 20.91 0.60
N PRO A 200 -19.60 20.72 0.07
CA PRO A 200 -19.89 19.62 -0.85
C PRO A 200 -19.13 19.74 -2.17
N VAL A 201 -18.70 18.60 -2.71
CA VAL A 201 -18.02 18.47 -3.99
C VAL A 201 -18.48 17.20 -4.70
N ALA A 202 -18.58 17.26 -6.03
CA ALA A 202 -18.80 16.06 -6.85
C ALA A 202 -17.44 15.49 -7.29
N LYS A 203 -17.18 14.22 -6.98
CA LYS A 203 -16.02 13.48 -7.45
C LYS A 203 -16.47 12.09 -7.89
N GLU A 204 -16.17 11.73 -9.14
CA GLU A 204 -16.51 10.43 -9.74
C GLU A 204 -17.99 10.02 -9.61
N GLY A 205 -18.88 11.02 -9.76
CA GLY A 205 -20.33 10.80 -9.66
C GLY A 205 -20.88 10.67 -8.23
N LYS A 206 -20.02 10.76 -7.20
CA LYS A 206 -20.40 10.77 -5.77
C LYS A 206 -20.48 12.21 -5.24
N ASN A 207 -21.43 12.47 -4.35
CA ASN A 207 -21.51 13.72 -3.60
C ASN A 207 -20.72 13.59 -2.30
N LEU A 208 -19.55 14.16 -2.25
CA LEU A 208 -18.62 14.09 -1.13
C LEU A 208 -18.49 15.44 -0.44
N LEU A 209 -17.86 15.47 0.74
CA LEU A 209 -17.51 16.68 1.46
C LEU A 209 -15.98 16.86 1.39
N LEU A 210 -15.53 18.03 0.99
CA LEU A 210 -14.11 18.33 0.85
C LEU A 210 -13.57 19.02 2.09
N VAL A 211 -12.56 18.42 2.71
CA VAL A 211 -11.78 18.98 3.80
C VAL A 211 -10.33 19.07 3.35
N THR A 212 -9.72 20.24 3.51
CA THR A 212 -8.27 20.37 3.32
C THR A 212 -7.54 20.20 4.65
N ALA A 213 -6.39 19.55 4.61
CA ALA A 213 -5.46 19.46 5.72
C ALA A 213 -4.08 19.95 5.27
N SER A 214 -3.37 20.68 6.13
CA SER A 214 -2.01 21.10 5.85
C SER A 214 -1.19 21.20 7.12
N TYR A 215 0.09 20.81 7.03
CA TYR A 215 1.05 20.98 8.11
C TYR A 215 2.45 21.24 7.56
N THR A 216 3.31 21.75 8.44
CA THR A 216 4.72 21.93 8.19
C THR A 216 5.51 21.26 9.29
N ILE A 217 6.63 20.68 8.93
CA ILE A 217 7.59 20.10 9.86
C ILE A 217 8.81 21.01 9.91
N PHE A 218 9.29 21.30 11.11
CA PHE A 218 10.60 21.83 11.36
C PHE A 218 11.08 21.28 12.70
N GLU A 219 11.72 20.12 12.64
CA GLU A 219 12.18 19.38 13.79
C GLU A 219 13.71 19.33 13.84
N ARG A 220 14.28 19.55 15.03
CA ARG A 220 15.69 19.33 15.32
C ARG A 220 15.80 18.26 16.40
N PRO A 221 15.97 17.02 15.98
CA PRO A 221 16.06 15.91 16.90
C PRO A 221 17.17 16.12 17.94
N LYS A 222 16.92 15.75 19.19
CA LYS A 222 17.97 15.69 20.19
C LYS A 222 18.97 14.62 19.77
N GLU A 223 20.26 14.93 19.92
CA GLU A 223 21.34 14.01 19.57
C GLU A 223 21.14 12.66 20.29
N PRO A 224 20.90 11.56 19.56
CA PRO A 224 20.59 10.30 20.20
C PRO A 224 21.86 9.62 20.67
N GLN A 225 21.98 9.39 21.97
CA GLN A 225 23.14 8.69 22.56
C GLN A 225 23.30 7.23 22.12
N ALA A 226 22.27 6.62 21.53
CA ALA A 226 22.23 5.21 21.15
C ALA A 226 22.62 4.91 19.69
N TYR A 227 22.66 5.90 18.81
CA TYR A 227 22.92 5.67 17.40
C TYR A 227 24.42 5.76 17.10
N LYS A 228 24.96 4.69 16.56
CA LYS A 228 26.39 4.57 16.29
C LYS A 228 26.80 5.12 14.92
N GLU A 229 25.84 5.38 14.02
CA GLU A 229 26.14 5.69 12.62
C GLU A 229 25.57 7.05 12.21
N VAL A 230 24.55 7.09 11.34
CA VAL A 230 23.96 8.32 10.82
C VAL A 230 22.58 8.53 11.44
N PHE A 231 22.28 9.76 11.83
CA PHE A 231 20.98 10.14 12.40
C PHE A 231 20.52 11.49 11.87
N PRO A 232 19.21 11.78 11.88
CA PRO A 232 18.70 13.06 11.41
C PRO A 232 19.09 14.18 12.39
N ILE A 233 19.61 15.29 11.86
CA ILE A 233 19.95 16.49 12.64
C ILE A 233 18.95 17.64 12.44
N GLN A 234 18.25 17.62 11.29
CA GLN A 234 17.12 18.49 10.99
C GLN A 234 16.17 17.79 10.04
N ILE A 235 14.87 17.94 10.28
CA ILE A 235 13.81 17.48 9.38
C ILE A 235 12.91 18.67 9.12
N GLY A 236 12.68 19.00 7.84
CA GLY A 236 11.85 20.10 7.42
C GLY A 236 10.95 19.70 6.27
N GLY A 237 9.84 20.43 6.09
CA GLY A 237 8.98 20.19 4.95
C GLY A 237 7.53 20.55 5.18
N TYR A 238 6.68 20.14 4.24
CA TYR A 238 5.24 20.37 4.31
C TYR A 238 4.45 19.26 3.62
N SER A 239 3.19 19.11 4.06
CA SER A 239 2.15 18.37 3.37
C SER A 239 0.91 19.24 3.21
N ASN A 240 0.29 19.16 2.03
CA ASN A 240 -1.01 19.76 1.71
C ASN A 240 -1.92 18.69 1.12
N GLN A 241 -3.09 18.49 1.72
CA GLN A 241 -4.00 17.39 1.40
C GLN A 241 -5.40 17.90 1.09
N ASN A 242 -6.07 17.23 0.14
CA ASN A 242 -7.50 17.27 -0.10
C ASN A 242 -8.08 15.93 0.36
N ILE A 243 -8.96 15.95 1.34
CA ILE A 243 -9.60 14.76 1.92
C ILE A 243 -11.07 14.76 1.48
N TYR A 244 -11.48 13.72 0.79
CA TYR A 244 -12.83 13.55 0.29
C TYR A 244 -13.61 12.63 1.21
N TRP A 245 -14.54 13.20 1.97
CA TRP A 245 -15.34 12.52 2.97
C TRP A 245 -16.68 12.09 2.40
N ASP A 246 -17.06 10.83 2.58
CA ASP A 246 -18.39 10.35 2.25
C ASP A 246 -19.30 10.47 3.48
N PRO A 247 -20.33 11.35 3.43
CA PRO A 247 -21.22 11.56 4.56
C PRO A 247 -22.13 10.37 4.86
N ALA A 248 -22.39 9.50 3.87
CA ALA A 248 -23.21 8.32 4.06
C ALA A 248 -22.44 7.17 4.73
N LEU A 249 -21.15 7.06 4.40
CA LEU A 249 -20.27 6.06 4.98
C LEU A 249 -19.63 6.51 6.31
N GLY A 250 -19.61 7.82 6.59
CA GLY A 250 -18.98 8.38 7.78
C GLY A 250 -17.46 8.23 7.77
N GLN A 251 -16.79 8.55 6.63
CA GLN A 251 -15.36 8.34 6.48
C GLN A 251 -14.78 8.97 5.21
N PRO A 252 -13.44 9.19 5.14
CA PRO A 252 -12.79 9.56 3.90
C PRO A 252 -12.81 8.38 2.92
N VAL A 253 -13.05 8.65 1.63
CA VAL A 253 -13.04 7.64 0.55
C VAL A 253 -11.95 7.88 -0.48
N ALA A 254 -11.37 9.06 -0.48
CA ALA A 254 -10.21 9.40 -1.30
C ALA A 254 -9.39 10.51 -0.65
N TYR A 255 -8.12 10.61 -0.99
CA TYR A 255 -7.33 11.81 -0.75
C TYR A 255 -6.36 12.09 -1.90
N GLU A 256 -5.95 13.35 -1.99
CA GLU A 256 -4.88 13.83 -2.86
C GLU A 256 -3.92 14.63 -1.99
N GLU A 257 -2.62 14.49 -2.22
CA GLU A 257 -1.59 15.15 -1.43
C GLU A 257 -0.49 15.70 -2.32
N LYS A 258 0.09 16.82 -1.89
CA LYS A 258 1.36 17.34 -2.37
C LYS A 258 2.27 17.57 -1.19
N PHE A 259 3.50 17.05 -1.27
CA PHE A 259 4.49 17.12 -0.19
C PHE A 259 5.89 17.49 -0.69
N ASP A 260 6.69 17.97 0.26
CA ASP A 260 8.11 18.22 0.08
C ASP A 260 8.78 18.11 1.47
N PHE A 261 9.67 17.11 1.65
CA PHE A 261 10.34 16.82 2.91
C PHE A 261 11.84 16.74 2.71
N VAL A 262 12.59 17.40 3.60
CA VAL A 262 14.04 17.46 3.60
C VAL A 262 14.58 16.91 4.91
N PHE A 263 15.51 15.98 4.82
CA PHE A 263 16.22 15.39 5.95
C PHE A 263 17.70 15.73 5.85
N ASP A 264 18.20 16.45 6.84
CA ASP A 264 19.63 16.70 7.01
C ASP A 264 20.19 15.67 8.00
N TRP A 265 21.26 15.01 7.61
CA TRP A 265 21.84 13.88 8.35
C TRP A 265 23.17 14.25 9.00
N SER A 266 23.55 13.55 10.06
CA SER A 266 24.77 13.81 10.87
C SER A 266 26.08 13.61 10.10
N ASP A 267 26.06 12.89 8.97
CA ASP A 267 27.20 12.75 8.07
C ASP A 267 27.36 13.92 7.06
N GLY A 268 26.49 14.94 7.18
CA GLY A 268 26.47 16.10 6.30
C GLY A 268 25.71 15.87 4.99
N SER A 269 25.09 14.73 4.79
CA SER A 269 24.22 14.47 3.63
C SER A 269 22.83 15.08 3.84
N THR A 270 22.19 15.47 2.75
CA THR A 270 20.80 15.93 2.69
C THR A 270 20.04 15.06 1.74
N VAL A 271 18.83 14.63 2.14
CA VAL A 271 17.89 13.91 1.28
C VAL A 271 16.57 14.64 1.24
N GLU A 272 16.09 14.95 0.05
CA GLU A 272 14.81 15.62 -0.18
C GLU A 272 13.90 14.69 -0.96
N TYR A 273 12.64 14.57 -0.52
CA TYR A 273 11.55 13.84 -1.15
C TYR A 273 10.47 14.82 -1.56
N ARG A 274 10.21 14.94 -2.85
CA ARG A 274 9.22 15.86 -3.39
C ARG A 274 8.25 15.10 -4.27
N GLY A 275 6.94 15.22 -4.01
CA GLY A 275 6.00 14.44 -4.77
C GLY A 275 4.53 14.76 -4.56
N THR A 276 3.73 13.85 -5.09
CA THR A 276 2.28 13.82 -4.92
C THR A 276 1.85 12.41 -4.55
N ALA A 277 0.78 12.33 -3.75
CA ALA A 277 0.12 11.08 -3.43
C ALA A 277 -1.37 11.18 -3.72
N GLN A 278 -1.97 10.06 -4.06
CA GLN A 278 -3.42 9.91 -4.17
C GLN A 278 -3.83 8.55 -3.63
N SER A 279 -5.00 8.48 -3.02
CA SER A 279 -5.55 7.21 -2.56
C SER A 279 -7.04 7.16 -2.76
N GLU A 280 -7.53 5.96 -3.01
CA GLU A 280 -8.95 5.65 -3.15
C GLU A 280 -9.28 4.39 -2.36
N VAL A 281 -10.48 4.39 -1.77
CA VAL A 281 -11.04 3.18 -1.18
C VAL A 281 -11.61 2.31 -2.29
N THR A 282 -11.13 1.08 -2.34
CA THR A 282 -11.68 0.04 -3.21
C THR A 282 -12.69 -0.78 -2.40
N GLU A 283 -13.89 -1.01 -2.94
CA GLU A 283 -14.86 -1.91 -2.34
C GLU A 283 -14.33 -3.35 -2.37
N SER A 284 -14.30 -3.99 -1.21
CA SER A 284 -13.88 -5.38 -1.10
C SER A 284 -15.10 -6.29 -1.11
N THR A 285 -15.42 -6.93 -2.25
CA THR A 285 -16.32 -8.08 -2.26
C THR A 285 -15.57 -9.32 -1.79
N LEU A 286 -16.12 -10.00 -0.78
CA LEU A 286 -15.57 -11.28 -0.31
C LEU A 286 -15.49 -12.28 -1.48
N MET A 287 -14.35 -12.94 -1.62
CA MET A 287 -14.12 -13.98 -2.61
C MET A 287 -14.71 -15.29 -2.14
N ASP A 288 -15.53 -15.96 -2.95
CA ASP A 288 -15.81 -17.39 -2.74
C ASP A 288 -14.55 -18.19 -3.14
N ARG A 289 -13.63 -18.32 -2.18
CA ARG A 289 -12.34 -19.01 -2.38
C ARG A 289 -12.53 -20.49 -2.75
N GLY A 290 -13.62 -21.11 -2.28
CA GLY A 290 -13.92 -22.52 -2.58
C GLY A 290 -14.32 -22.71 -4.03
N ALA A 291 -15.24 -21.91 -4.53
CA ALA A 291 -15.66 -21.92 -5.92
C ALA A 291 -14.51 -21.58 -6.86
N LEU A 292 -13.77 -20.49 -6.55
CA LEU A 292 -12.63 -20.05 -7.35
C LEU A 292 -11.52 -21.12 -7.41
N LYS A 293 -11.14 -21.72 -6.27
CA LYS A 293 -10.16 -22.80 -6.22
C LYS A 293 -10.58 -23.96 -7.13
N SER A 294 -11.83 -24.42 -7.01
CA SER A 294 -12.35 -25.54 -7.81
C SER A 294 -12.35 -25.25 -9.32
N GLU A 295 -12.65 -24.00 -9.72
CA GLU A 295 -12.58 -23.60 -11.12
C GLU A 295 -11.16 -23.58 -11.65
N ILE A 296 -10.21 -23.03 -10.87
CA ILE A 296 -8.79 -22.98 -11.24
C ILE A 296 -8.21 -24.39 -11.32
N GLU A 297 -8.49 -25.27 -10.35
CA GLU A 297 -8.05 -26.67 -10.37
C GLU A 297 -8.47 -27.38 -11.66
N LYS A 298 -9.71 -27.19 -12.10
CA LYS A 298 -10.20 -27.73 -13.38
C LYS A 298 -9.44 -27.18 -14.58
N ALA A 299 -9.15 -25.87 -14.57
CA ALA A 299 -8.49 -25.22 -15.70
C ALA A 299 -7.01 -25.60 -15.84
N VAL A 300 -6.32 -25.88 -14.71
CA VAL A 300 -4.92 -26.30 -14.72
C VAL A 300 -4.76 -27.83 -14.69
N ALA A 301 -5.87 -28.60 -14.69
CA ALA A 301 -5.82 -30.05 -14.69
C ALA A 301 -4.98 -30.56 -15.86
N GLY A 302 -4.05 -31.49 -15.56
CA GLY A 302 -3.11 -32.06 -16.54
C GLY A 302 -1.88 -31.14 -16.84
N MET A 303 -1.72 -30.00 -16.19
CA MET A 303 -0.47 -29.26 -16.23
C MET A 303 0.53 -29.88 -15.24
N PRO A 304 1.74 -30.30 -15.69
CA PRO A 304 2.71 -30.90 -14.78
C PRO A 304 3.25 -29.87 -13.80
N ASN A 305 3.47 -30.27 -12.54
CA ASN A 305 4.04 -29.46 -11.47
C ASN A 305 3.25 -28.17 -11.17
N VAL A 306 1.91 -28.22 -11.35
CA VAL A 306 1.00 -27.14 -10.99
C VAL A 306 0.03 -27.61 -9.94
N SER A 307 -0.06 -26.89 -8.83
CA SER A 307 -1.01 -27.14 -7.75
C SER A 307 -1.79 -25.88 -7.40
N VAL A 308 -2.95 -26.02 -6.77
CA VAL A 308 -3.82 -24.91 -6.38
C VAL A 308 -4.20 -25.06 -4.91
N ALA A 309 -4.02 -23.99 -4.15
CA ALA A 309 -4.35 -23.94 -2.73
C ALA A 309 -5.19 -22.71 -2.41
N SER A 310 -6.04 -22.82 -1.39
CA SER A 310 -6.65 -21.66 -0.74
C SER A 310 -5.76 -21.24 0.43
N THR A 311 -5.40 -19.99 0.50
CA THR A 311 -4.59 -19.37 1.56
C THR A 311 -5.38 -18.28 2.27
N GLU A 312 -4.81 -17.69 3.31
CA GLU A 312 -5.41 -16.52 3.96
C GLU A 312 -5.45 -15.30 3.04
N GLU A 313 -4.48 -15.19 2.13
CA GLU A 313 -4.35 -14.10 1.16
C GLU A 313 -5.29 -14.23 -0.05
N GLY A 314 -5.76 -15.46 -0.36
CA GLY A 314 -6.61 -15.71 -1.53
C GLY A 314 -6.49 -17.11 -2.09
N VAL A 315 -6.47 -17.26 -3.42
CA VAL A 315 -6.28 -18.55 -4.11
C VAL A 315 -4.95 -18.55 -4.85
N THR A 316 -4.08 -19.46 -4.50
CA THR A 316 -2.69 -19.55 -4.98
C THR A 316 -2.53 -20.69 -5.99
N ILE A 317 -1.95 -20.37 -7.14
CA ILE A 317 -1.47 -21.32 -8.16
C ILE A 317 0.03 -21.47 -7.96
N SER A 318 0.50 -22.66 -7.62
CA SER A 318 1.92 -22.95 -7.41
C SER A 318 2.51 -23.64 -8.64
N LEU A 319 3.59 -23.10 -9.17
CA LEU A 319 4.41 -23.65 -10.25
C LEU A 319 5.67 -24.27 -9.62
N GLU A 320 5.60 -25.55 -9.26
CA GLU A 320 6.70 -26.28 -8.64
C GLU A 320 7.75 -26.67 -9.70
N ASP A 321 9.04 -26.66 -9.30
CA ASP A 321 10.19 -26.96 -10.18
C ASP A 321 10.20 -26.15 -11.50
N ILE A 322 9.76 -24.88 -11.41
CA ILE A 322 9.74 -23.97 -12.57
C ILE A 322 11.18 -23.70 -13.04
N GLN A 323 11.40 -23.88 -14.35
CA GLN A 323 12.72 -23.83 -14.95
C GLN A 323 13.05 -22.42 -15.48
N PHE A 324 14.22 -21.95 -15.07
CA PHE A 324 14.86 -20.73 -15.58
C PHE A 324 16.22 -21.11 -16.16
N GLU A 325 16.76 -20.30 -17.06
CA GLU A 325 18.16 -20.42 -17.48
C GLU A 325 19.07 -20.42 -16.24
N ALA A 326 20.23 -21.07 -16.33
CA ALA A 326 21.12 -21.22 -15.19
C ALA A 326 21.50 -19.86 -14.57
N ASP A 327 21.39 -19.75 -13.25
CA ASP A 327 21.68 -18.55 -12.46
C ASP A 327 21.01 -17.27 -12.97
N SER A 328 19.81 -17.40 -13.56
CA SER A 328 19.08 -16.29 -14.18
C SER A 328 17.59 -16.28 -13.78
N ALA A 329 16.90 -15.20 -14.14
CA ALA A 329 15.46 -15.06 -14.07
C ALA A 329 14.78 -15.17 -15.45
N ILE A 330 15.48 -15.67 -16.47
CA ILE A 330 14.93 -15.89 -17.82
C ILE A 330 14.19 -17.21 -17.83
N LEU A 331 12.88 -17.17 -18.06
CA LEU A 331 12.04 -18.38 -18.15
C LEU A 331 12.38 -19.21 -19.38
N GLU A 332 12.47 -20.52 -19.21
CA GLU A 332 12.58 -21.43 -20.34
C GLU A 332 11.31 -21.43 -21.21
N ALA A 333 11.44 -21.78 -22.48
CA ALA A 333 10.35 -21.74 -23.47
C ALA A 333 9.13 -22.58 -23.04
N SER A 334 9.34 -23.72 -22.40
CA SER A 334 8.29 -24.58 -21.84
C SER A 334 7.49 -23.89 -20.76
N GLU A 335 8.16 -23.10 -19.91
CA GLU A 335 7.54 -22.37 -18.80
C GLU A 335 6.79 -21.12 -19.30
N LEU A 336 7.28 -20.45 -20.36
CA LEU A 336 6.56 -19.36 -21.01
C LEU A 336 5.18 -19.80 -21.51
N ALA A 337 5.05 -21.01 -22.06
CA ALA A 337 3.77 -21.57 -22.51
C ALA A 337 2.84 -21.86 -21.32
N LYS A 338 3.40 -22.37 -20.21
CA LYS A 338 2.65 -22.63 -18.97
C LYS A 338 2.12 -21.35 -18.36
N VAL A 339 2.97 -20.32 -18.23
CA VAL A 339 2.58 -18.98 -17.74
C VAL A 339 1.52 -18.35 -18.65
N ALA A 340 1.62 -18.49 -19.97
CA ALA A 340 0.63 -17.96 -20.91
C ALA A 340 -0.75 -18.61 -20.72
N ARG A 341 -0.80 -19.92 -20.47
CA ARG A 341 -2.07 -20.61 -20.19
C ARG A 341 -2.71 -20.15 -18.88
N ILE A 342 -1.89 -19.94 -17.86
CA ILE A 342 -2.36 -19.35 -16.58
C ILE A 342 -2.85 -17.92 -16.79
N ALA A 343 -2.14 -17.11 -17.59
CA ALA A 343 -2.55 -15.76 -17.91
C ALA A 343 -3.95 -15.68 -18.51
N GLU A 344 -4.28 -16.57 -19.46
CA GLU A 344 -5.63 -16.62 -20.06
C GLU A 344 -6.71 -17.00 -19.03
N LEU A 345 -6.39 -17.85 -18.07
CA LEU A 345 -7.28 -18.16 -16.96
C LEU A 345 -7.51 -16.94 -16.07
N LEU A 346 -6.43 -16.25 -15.70
CA LEU A 346 -6.48 -15.09 -14.80
C LEU A 346 -7.24 -13.90 -15.38
N LYS A 347 -7.31 -13.75 -16.71
CA LYS A 347 -8.12 -12.70 -17.38
C LYS A 347 -9.62 -12.79 -17.08
N ARG A 348 -10.11 -13.93 -16.58
CA ARG A 348 -11.51 -14.10 -16.18
C ARG A 348 -11.87 -13.40 -14.88
N TYR A 349 -10.85 -12.97 -14.11
CA TYR A 349 -11.02 -12.33 -12.79
C TYR A 349 -10.36 -10.94 -12.78
N PRO A 350 -10.78 -10.02 -13.66
CA PRO A 350 -10.06 -8.77 -13.93
C PRO A 350 -9.93 -7.85 -12.72
N ASP A 351 -10.86 -7.94 -11.78
CA ASP A 351 -10.97 -7.03 -10.63
C ASP A 351 -10.13 -7.49 -9.41
N ARG A 352 -9.30 -8.54 -9.57
CA ARG A 352 -8.47 -9.08 -8.49
C ARG A 352 -7.00 -8.81 -8.73
N ASP A 353 -6.32 -8.31 -7.70
CA ASP A 353 -4.87 -8.14 -7.70
C ASP A 353 -4.15 -9.49 -7.74
N LEU A 354 -2.95 -9.49 -8.29
CA LEU A 354 -2.08 -10.66 -8.32
C LEU A 354 -0.81 -10.41 -7.51
N LEU A 355 -0.49 -11.35 -6.62
CA LEU A 355 0.82 -11.44 -5.97
C LEU A 355 1.59 -12.60 -6.60
N VAL A 356 2.78 -12.32 -7.12
CA VAL A 356 3.72 -13.33 -7.61
C VAL A 356 4.85 -13.50 -6.60
N SER A 357 4.95 -14.69 -6.01
CA SER A 357 5.92 -14.99 -4.95
C SER A 357 6.95 -16.00 -5.43
N GLY A 358 8.24 -15.65 -5.32
CA GLY A 358 9.35 -16.53 -5.67
C GLY A 358 9.92 -17.24 -4.44
N HIS A 359 10.28 -18.51 -4.61
CA HIS A 359 10.88 -19.33 -3.57
C HIS A 359 12.09 -20.09 -4.11
N SER A 360 13.04 -20.38 -3.23
CA SER A 360 14.24 -21.16 -3.54
C SER A 360 14.39 -22.34 -2.59
N ALA A 361 15.20 -23.33 -2.98
CA ALA A 361 15.72 -24.30 -2.05
C ALA A 361 16.81 -23.69 -1.16
N ALA A 362 17.06 -24.28 0.00
CA ALA A 362 18.12 -23.86 0.92
C ALA A 362 19.51 -24.27 0.39
N ALA A 363 20.03 -23.53 -0.60
CA ALA A 363 21.38 -23.68 -1.19
C ALA A 363 22.04 -22.32 -1.40
N GLY A 364 23.35 -22.20 -1.14
CA GLY A 364 24.10 -20.95 -1.19
C GLY A 364 23.81 -20.01 0.00
N TYR A 365 24.13 -18.70 -0.14
CA TYR A 365 23.95 -17.70 0.94
C TYR A 365 22.55 -17.05 0.89
N ALA A 366 22.03 -16.69 2.06
CA ALA A 366 20.62 -16.28 2.22
C ALA A 366 20.24 -15.06 1.40
N ALA A 367 21.05 -13.99 1.38
CA ALA A 367 20.75 -12.78 0.63
C ALA A 367 20.67 -13.03 -0.89
N GLY A 368 21.54 -13.89 -1.44
CA GLY A 368 21.48 -14.27 -2.85
C GLY A 368 20.25 -15.12 -3.19
N ARG A 369 19.82 -16.00 -2.29
CA ARG A 369 18.58 -16.75 -2.47
C ARG A 369 17.35 -15.84 -2.51
N LYS A 370 17.31 -14.86 -1.62
CA LYS A 370 16.20 -13.89 -1.57
C LYS A 370 16.15 -13.07 -2.85
N GLN A 371 17.27 -12.49 -3.27
CA GLN A 371 17.35 -11.71 -4.50
C GLN A 371 16.97 -12.53 -5.74
N LEU A 372 17.54 -13.73 -5.92
CA LEU A 372 17.22 -14.58 -7.07
C LEU A 372 15.74 -14.99 -7.11
N SER A 373 15.13 -15.26 -5.94
CA SER A 373 13.72 -15.58 -5.88
C SER A 373 12.83 -14.38 -6.22
N GLU A 374 13.23 -13.18 -5.83
CA GLU A 374 12.58 -11.93 -6.20
C GLU A 374 12.67 -11.64 -7.70
N ASP A 375 13.86 -11.76 -8.29
CA ASP A 375 14.08 -11.57 -9.72
C ASP A 375 13.21 -12.53 -10.55
N ARG A 376 13.08 -13.79 -10.12
CA ARG A 376 12.23 -14.80 -10.77
C ARG A 376 10.74 -14.49 -10.65
N ALA A 377 10.29 -14.07 -9.46
CA ALA A 377 8.92 -13.61 -9.27
C ALA A 377 8.59 -12.42 -10.17
N LYS A 378 9.50 -11.43 -10.23
CA LYS A 378 9.39 -10.26 -11.07
C LYS A 378 9.29 -10.64 -12.55
N ALA A 379 10.12 -11.55 -13.04
CA ALA A 379 10.07 -12.01 -14.44
C ALA A 379 8.72 -12.64 -14.81
N VAL A 380 8.15 -13.45 -13.90
CA VAL A 380 6.80 -14.02 -14.10
C VAL A 380 5.72 -12.92 -14.06
N ALA A 381 5.80 -11.99 -13.12
CA ALA A 381 4.89 -10.85 -13.02
C ALA A 381 4.90 -9.98 -14.30
N GLU A 382 6.08 -9.62 -14.78
CA GLU A 382 6.27 -8.86 -16.03
C GLU A 382 5.70 -9.62 -17.24
N ARG A 383 5.87 -10.94 -17.26
CA ARG A 383 5.27 -11.78 -18.31
C ARG A 383 3.74 -11.76 -18.26
N LEU A 384 3.13 -11.83 -17.09
CA LEU A 384 1.67 -11.72 -16.93
C LEU A 384 1.15 -10.35 -17.38
N ILE A 385 1.84 -9.28 -17.04
CA ILE A 385 1.54 -7.91 -17.48
C ILE A 385 1.63 -7.82 -19.01
N ALA A 386 2.72 -8.29 -19.61
CA ALA A 386 2.94 -8.28 -21.06
C ALA A 386 1.88 -9.09 -21.85
N LEU A 387 1.31 -10.13 -21.22
CA LEU A 387 0.20 -10.91 -21.77
C LEU A 387 -1.18 -10.23 -21.56
N GLY A 388 -1.22 -9.05 -20.94
CA GLY A 388 -2.46 -8.29 -20.69
C GLY A 388 -3.36 -8.93 -19.64
N THR A 389 -2.79 -9.66 -18.69
CA THR A 389 -3.53 -10.28 -17.58
C THR A 389 -4.07 -9.21 -16.64
N ARG A 390 -3.27 -8.21 -16.32
CA ARG A 390 -3.56 -7.04 -15.48
C ARG A 390 -2.72 -5.86 -15.92
N THR A 391 -3.11 -4.66 -15.50
CA THR A 391 -2.22 -3.49 -15.54
C THR A 391 -1.14 -3.61 -14.46
N PRO A 392 -0.01 -2.92 -14.61
CA PRO A 392 1.09 -2.99 -13.63
C PRO A 392 0.67 -2.74 -12.19
N ASP A 393 -0.24 -1.81 -11.94
CA ASP A 393 -0.69 -1.41 -10.61
C ASP A 393 -1.48 -2.53 -9.87
N HIS A 394 -1.89 -3.58 -10.59
CA HIS A 394 -2.61 -4.75 -10.09
C HIS A 394 -1.76 -6.04 -10.06
N VAL A 395 -0.45 -5.95 -10.30
CA VAL A 395 0.47 -7.09 -10.20
C VAL A 395 1.69 -6.69 -9.39
N ARG A 396 2.02 -7.46 -8.38
CA ARG A 396 3.21 -7.27 -7.58
C ARG A 396 4.01 -8.53 -7.41
N ALA A 397 5.32 -8.40 -7.21
CA ALA A 397 6.25 -9.50 -7.04
C ALA A 397 6.94 -9.42 -5.67
N THR A 398 7.30 -10.56 -5.10
CA THR A 398 8.10 -10.65 -3.89
C THR A 398 8.97 -11.90 -3.90
N GLY A 399 10.13 -11.86 -3.23
CA GLY A 399 11.01 -13.01 -3.06
C GLY A 399 11.11 -13.41 -1.60
N TYR A 400 10.84 -14.67 -1.30
CA TYR A 400 10.97 -15.25 0.04
C TYR A 400 12.25 -16.07 0.24
N GLY A 401 13.07 -16.26 -0.82
CA GLY A 401 14.21 -17.16 -0.69
C GLY A 401 13.77 -18.54 -0.21
N ASP A 402 14.42 -19.06 0.81
CA ASP A 402 14.10 -20.33 1.46
C ASP A 402 13.32 -20.19 2.78
N GLU A 403 12.75 -19.04 3.05
CA GLU A 403 12.03 -18.75 4.31
C GLU A 403 10.69 -19.50 4.44
N ARG A 404 10.09 -19.92 3.29
CA ARG A 404 8.78 -20.59 3.25
C ARG A 404 8.86 -21.94 2.52
N PRO A 405 9.54 -22.96 3.07
CA PRO A 405 9.65 -24.27 2.44
C PRO A 405 8.31 -25.04 2.51
N ILE A 406 7.97 -25.75 1.42
CA ILE A 406 6.80 -26.66 1.36
C ILE A 406 7.21 -28.14 1.39
N ALA A 407 8.50 -28.43 1.32
CA ALA A 407 9.06 -29.79 1.32
C ALA A 407 10.44 -29.81 2.00
N ASP A 408 10.93 -31.02 2.32
CA ASP A 408 12.21 -31.22 2.99
C ASP A 408 13.39 -30.88 2.05
N ASN A 409 14.21 -29.89 2.44
CA ASN A 409 15.40 -29.45 1.73
C ASN A 409 16.54 -30.49 1.73
N ALA A 410 16.49 -31.55 2.57
CA ALA A 410 17.47 -32.62 2.60
C ALA A 410 17.44 -33.50 1.35
N THR A 411 16.28 -33.60 0.69
CA THR A 411 16.09 -34.41 -0.52
C THR A 411 16.08 -33.57 -1.79
N GLU A 412 16.55 -34.10 -2.92
CA GLU A 412 16.46 -33.37 -4.21
C GLU A 412 15.01 -33.16 -4.64
N ALA A 413 14.15 -34.15 -4.43
CA ALA A 413 12.71 -34.00 -4.71
C ALA A 413 12.08 -32.90 -3.89
N GLY A 414 12.44 -32.74 -2.62
CA GLY A 414 11.95 -31.66 -1.79
C GLY A 414 12.52 -30.29 -2.19
N ARG A 415 13.82 -30.24 -2.55
CA ARG A 415 14.42 -29.01 -3.09
C ARG A 415 13.76 -28.56 -4.39
N ALA A 416 13.44 -29.50 -5.29
CA ALA A 416 12.71 -29.22 -6.54
C ALA A 416 11.36 -28.55 -6.25
N ARG A 417 10.59 -29.08 -5.31
CA ARG A 417 9.31 -28.48 -4.90
C ARG A 417 9.46 -27.12 -4.25
N ASN A 418 10.55 -26.89 -3.52
CA ASN A 418 10.83 -25.59 -2.90
C ASN A 418 11.27 -24.53 -3.93
N ARG A 419 11.88 -24.92 -5.06
CA ARG A 419 12.14 -24.04 -6.21
C ARG A 419 10.85 -23.81 -6.98
N ARG A 420 10.04 -22.85 -6.56
CA ARG A 420 8.72 -22.59 -7.14
C ARG A 420 8.44 -21.09 -7.28
N VAL A 421 7.47 -20.78 -8.13
CA VAL A 421 6.82 -19.48 -8.17
C VAL A 421 5.33 -19.71 -7.91
N GLU A 422 4.78 -18.90 -7.03
CA GLU A 422 3.37 -18.89 -6.69
C GLU A 422 2.70 -17.63 -7.28
N ILE A 423 1.51 -17.80 -7.84
CA ILE A 423 0.66 -16.72 -8.34
C ILE A 423 -0.61 -16.73 -7.50
N THR A 424 -0.77 -15.78 -6.61
CA THR A 424 -1.95 -15.66 -5.75
C THR A 424 -2.92 -14.64 -6.32
N ILE A 425 -4.15 -15.06 -6.56
CA ILE A 425 -5.29 -14.18 -6.79
C ILE A 425 -5.74 -13.71 -5.42
N LEU A 426 -5.53 -12.43 -5.16
CA LEU A 426 -5.76 -11.88 -3.83
C LEU A 426 -7.24 -11.66 -3.58
N GLU A 427 -7.63 -11.85 -2.34
CA GLU A 427 -8.90 -11.38 -1.86
C GLU A 427 -8.79 -9.87 -1.65
N ASN A 428 -9.18 -9.11 -2.66
CA ASN A 428 -9.17 -7.63 -2.57
C ASN A 428 -10.19 -7.13 -1.57
#